data_12c1926467b91f428772c65d8548fc87
#
_entry.id   12c1926467b91f428772c65d8548fc87
#
_cell.length_a   1.000
_cell.length_b   1.000
_cell.length_c   1.000
_cell.angle_alpha   90.00
_cell.angle_beta   90.00
_cell.angle_gamma   90.00
#
_symmetry.space_group_name_H-M   'P 1'
#
loop_
_entity.id
_entity.type
_entity.pdbx_description
1 polymer ?
#
loop_
_entity_poly.entity_id
_entity_poly.type
_entity_poly.pdbx_seq_one_letter_code
_entity_poly.pdbx_strand_id
1 'polypeptide(L)'
;MTQNIQTTVAGVRSVMDKAYPPYLAEKWDAVGLICGDPQQKVHKIVLALDCTQEVAEAAVQAEADMLIVHHPLLLRGVTSVAADTPKGKVLHTLIRGGVALFAAHTNADSARPGVNDKLAELVGIVPGRPVQPKPQGMDKWGVQVPAEAVEAVKSSIFHAGAGNIGKYSECSFDITGTGQFLPQHDATPYSGVPGDLHKGPETRVEFVAPRAVRSAIMTALRDSHPYEEPAFDVISMEDTQDLSQAQGLGRIGTLPEPISFADFVQQVADALPETNWGVRAAGDPEALVQTIAVSSGAGDSFLDDVARLGVDVYVTSDLRHHPADESRRAGGPFLVDTAHWASEYPWTTQASEILKRELPGVEVDILPIRTDPWTLSAHPQPVLP
;
A
#
# COMPACT_ATOMS: atom_id res chain seq x y z
N MET A 1 9.03 22.86 26.12
CA MET A 1 8.60 23.65 24.94
C MET A 1 8.51 22.65 23.79
N THR A 2 7.32 22.13 23.53
CA THR A 2 7.05 21.28 22.38
C THR A 2 7.21 22.14 21.14
N GLN A 3 8.24 21.90 20.33
CA GLN A 3 8.34 22.47 18.98
C GLN A 3 7.07 22.06 18.24
N ASN A 4 6.29 23.06 17.85
CA ASN A 4 5.13 22.89 16.97
C ASN A 4 5.69 22.49 15.61
N ILE A 5 5.84 21.18 15.37
CA ILE A 5 6.32 20.64 14.09
C ILE A 5 5.21 20.91 13.09
N GLN A 6 5.32 22.01 12.34
CA GLN A 6 4.42 22.29 11.23
C GLN A 6 4.75 21.33 10.11
N THR A 7 3.84 20.41 9.80
CA THR A 7 3.97 19.54 8.62
C THR A 7 3.35 20.19 7.37
N THR A 8 3.66 19.65 6.22
CA THR A 8 3.12 20.06 4.91
C THR A 8 2.41 18.90 4.25
N VAL A 9 1.68 19.16 3.17
CA VAL A 9 1.09 18.10 2.33
C VAL A 9 2.15 17.08 1.90
N ALA A 10 3.36 17.52 1.54
CA ALA A 10 4.49 16.63 1.24
C ALA A 10 4.91 15.81 2.45
N GLY A 11 4.90 16.37 3.66
CA GLY A 11 5.18 15.66 4.91
C GLY A 11 4.15 14.57 5.20
N VAL A 12 2.86 14.89 5.08
CA VAL A 12 1.77 13.90 5.24
C VAL A 12 1.89 12.80 4.18
N ARG A 13 2.14 13.17 2.92
CA ARG A 13 2.39 12.23 1.83
C ARG A 13 3.53 11.28 2.18
N SER A 14 4.63 11.76 2.72
CA SER A 14 5.77 10.92 3.11
C SER A 14 5.39 9.88 4.16
N VAL A 15 4.55 10.24 5.14
CA VAL A 15 4.02 9.30 6.13
C VAL A 15 3.13 8.24 5.48
N MET A 16 2.23 8.65 4.59
CA MET A 16 1.34 7.74 3.88
C MET A 16 2.11 6.82 2.92
N ASP A 17 3.08 7.34 2.17
CA ASP A 17 3.91 6.56 1.24
C ASP A 17 4.82 5.56 2.00
N LYS A 18 5.20 5.86 3.25
CA LYS A 18 5.91 4.92 4.13
C LYS A 18 4.99 3.81 4.64
N ALA A 19 3.77 4.15 5.05
CA ALA A 19 2.78 3.19 5.55
C ALA A 19 2.21 2.32 4.41
N TYR A 20 1.92 2.93 3.29
CA TYR A 20 1.32 2.33 2.09
C TYR A 20 2.18 2.62 0.86
N PRO A 21 3.32 1.94 0.68
CA PRO A 21 4.28 2.24 -0.38
C PRO A 21 3.65 2.23 -1.77
N PRO A 22 3.87 3.25 -2.61
CA PRO A 22 3.27 3.33 -3.95
C PRO A 22 3.61 2.14 -4.86
N TYR A 23 4.78 1.49 -4.66
CA TYR A 23 5.16 0.31 -5.46
C TYR A 23 4.27 -0.92 -5.20
N LEU A 24 3.47 -0.92 -4.13
CA LEU A 24 2.50 -1.95 -3.83
C LEU A 24 1.19 -1.80 -4.62
N ALA A 25 0.97 -0.64 -5.23
CA ALA A 25 -0.22 -0.42 -6.04
C ALA A 25 -0.25 -1.35 -7.27
N GLU A 26 -1.45 -1.71 -7.69
CA GLU A 26 -1.65 -2.41 -8.95
C GLU A 26 -1.30 -1.48 -10.13
N LYS A 27 -0.85 -2.05 -11.24
CA LYS A 27 -0.38 -1.28 -12.42
C LYS A 27 -1.45 -0.39 -13.04
N TRP A 28 -2.72 -0.72 -12.84
CA TRP A 28 -3.87 0.02 -13.37
C TRP A 28 -4.38 1.10 -12.41
N ASP A 29 -3.83 1.15 -11.18
CA ASP A 29 -4.29 2.00 -10.10
C ASP A 29 -3.72 3.43 -10.18
N ALA A 30 -4.33 4.36 -9.42
CA ALA A 30 -3.96 5.77 -9.37
C ALA A 30 -3.92 6.25 -7.91
N VAL A 31 -2.79 6.02 -7.23
CA VAL A 31 -2.59 6.37 -5.82
C VAL A 31 -1.72 7.61 -5.64
N GLY A 32 -1.75 8.20 -4.46
CA GLY A 32 -0.93 9.34 -4.08
C GLY A 32 -1.68 10.67 -4.08
N LEU A 33 -0.97 11.78 -4.21
CA LEU A 33 -1.54 13.13 -4.21
C LEU A 33 -2.28 13.39 -5.53
N ILE A 34 -3.60 13.59 -5.45
CA ILE A 34 -4.49 13.82 -6.60
C ILE A 34 -4.59 15.31 -6.94
N CYS A 35 -4.75 16.17 -5.93
CA CYS A 35 -4.66 17.63 -6.06
C CYS A 35 -4.18 18.26 -4.74
N GLY A 36 -3.62 19.46 -4.82
CA GLY A 36 -3.07 20.21 -3.68
C GLY A 36 -1.63 20.64 -3.91
N ASP A 37 -1.21 21.67 -3.16
CA ASP A 37 0.17 22.15 -3.17
C ASP A 37 1.00 21.34 -2.16
N PRO A 38 2.09 20.63 -2.57
CA PRO A 38 2.96 19.91 -1.65
C PRO A 38 3.56 20.76 -0.51
N GLN A 39 3.70 22.07 -0.70
CA GLN A 39 4.26 23.00 0.28
C GLN A 39 3.19 23.59 1.23
N GLN A 40 1.91 23.36 0.97
CA GLN A 40 0.82 23.81 1.83
C GLN A 40 0.99 23.20 3.23
N LYS A 41 0.84 24.04 4.27
CA LYS A 41 0.85 23.59 5.68
C LYS A 41 -0.40 22.78 6.00
N VAL A 42 -0.23 21.78 6.85
CA VAL A 42 -1.32 20.90 7.28
C VAL A 42 -1.42 20.94 8.80
N HIS A 43 -2.59 21.35 9.28
CA HIS A 43 -2.97 21.35 10.70
C HIS A 43 -4.09 20.35 10.98
N LYS A 44 -4.96 20.11 9.97
CA LYS A 44 -6.09 19.20 10.07
C LYS A 44 -6.22 18.30 8.86
N ILE A 45 -6.34 17.00 9.13
CA ILE A 45 -6.58 15.94 8.15
C ILE A 45 -7.95 15.32 8.43
N VAL A 46 -8.72 15.05 7.39
CA VAL A 46 -9.92 14.22 7.48
C VAL A 46 -9.79 12.99 6.59
N LEU A 47 -10.35 11.86 7.06
CA LEU A 47 -10.36 10.61 6.32
C LEU A 47 -11.79 10.23 5.93
N ALA A 48 -11.93 9.61 4.77
CA ALA A 48 -13.14 8.95 4.30
C ALA A 48 -12.78 7.75 3.41
N LEU A 49 -13.76 6.89 3.09
CA LEU A 49 -13.49 5.82 2.14
C LEU A 49 -13.49 6.33 0.70
N ASP A 50 -14.50 7.11 0.34
CA ASP A 50 -14.71 7.65 -1.01
C ASP A 50 -14.62 9.18 -1.03
N CYS A 51 -14.28 9.73 -2.21
CA CYS A 51 -14.30 11.17 -2.46
C CYS A 51 -15.57 11.58 -3.23
N THR A 52 -16.71 11.57 -2.56
CA THR A 52 -17.99 12.07 -3.11
C THR A 52 -18.09 13.59 -2.99
N GLN A 53 -19.11 14.21 -3.63
CA GLN A 53 -19.37 15.64 -3.47
C GLN A 53 -19.68 15.99 -2.02
N GLU A 54 -20.46 15.19 -1.34
CA GLU A 54 -20.82 15.34 0.09
C GLU A 54 -19.57 15.28 0.98
N VAL A 55 -18.68 14.30 0.75
CA VAL A 55 -17.42 14.18 1.48
C VAL A 55 -16.51 15.39 1.26
N ALA A 56 -16.42 15.88 0.01
CA ALA A 56 -15.62 17.08 -0.30
C ALA A 56 -16.17 18.34 0.38
N GLU A 57 -17.50 18.51 0.38
CA GLU A 57 -18.16 19.61 1.08
C GLU A 57 -17.96 19.54 2.59
N ALA A 58 -18.07 18.34 3.17
CA ALA A 58 -17.82 18.11 4.60
C ALA A 58 -16.35 18.39 4.98
N ALA A 59 -15.38 17.99 4.14
CA ALA A 59 -13.96 18.29 4.37
C ALA A 59 -13.70 19.81 4.39
N VAL A 60 -14.32 20.57 3.47
CA VAL A 60 -14.23 22.04 3.46
C VAL A 60 -14.91 22.65 4.69
N GLN A 61 -16.10 22.17 5.07
CA GLN A 61 -16.82 22.65 6.27
C GLN A 61 -16.07 22.36 7.57
N ALA A 62 -15.33 21.25 7.61
CA ALA A 62 -14.47 20.89 8.73
C ALA A 62 -13.17 21.71 8.79
N GLU A 63 -12.96 22.62 7.84
CA GLU A 63 -11.72 23.41 7.70
C GLU A 63 -10.48 22.53 7.60
N ALA A 64 -10.60 21.37 6.91
CA ALA A 64 -9.49 20.46 6.71
C ALA A 64 -8.51 21.00 5.67
N ASP A 65 -7.21 20.81 5.92
CA ASP A 65 -6.16 21.12 4.95
C ASP A 65 -5.95 19.97 3.94
N MET A 66 -6.30 18.74 4.35
CA MET A 66 -6.12 17.56 3.52
C MET A 66 -7.23 16.52 3.78
N LEU A 67 -7.76 15.96 2.69
CA LEU A 67 -8.65 14.81 2.67
C LEU A 67 -7.85 13.58 2.18
N ILE A 68 -7.87 12.52 2.98
CA ILE A 68 -7.27 11.24 2.63
C ILE A 68 -8.38 10.22 2.42
N VAL A 69 -8.38 9.55 1.26
CA VAL A 69 -9.38 8.56 0.90
C VAL A 69 -8.73 7.24 0.49
N HIS A 70 -9.51 6.17 0.54
CA HIS A 70 -9.11 4.89 -0.03
C HIS A 70 -9.31 4.88 -1.54
N HIS A 71 -10.53 5.13 -2.00
CA HIS A 71 -10.87 5.08 -3.42
C HIS A 71 -10.42 6.33 -4.18
N PRO A 72 -9.58 6.20 -5.22
CA PRO A 72 -9.11 7.34 -5.98
C PRO A 72 -10.22 7.97 -6.83
N LEU A 73 -10.44 9.27 -6.68
CA LEU A 73 -11.41 10.02 -7.49
C LEU A 73 -11.12 9.89 -9.00
N LEU A 74 -9.84 9.87 -9.37
CA LEU A 74 -9.36 9.82 -10.76
C LEU A 74 -8.65 8.49 -11.06
N LEU A 75 -9.31 7.36 -10.83
CA LEU A 75 -8.77 6.03 -11.14
C LEU A 75 -8.37 5.89 -12.61
N ARG A 76 -9.08 6.54 -13.51
CA ARG A 76 -8.73 6.65 -14.92
C ARG A 76 -8.32 8.07 -15.24
N GLY A 77 -7.28 8.25 -16.08
CA GLY A 77 -6.83 9.55 -16.53
C GLY A 77 -7.98 10.34 -17.15
N VAL A 78 -8.00 11.65 -16.90
CA VAL A 78 -9.00 12.59 -17.41
C VAL A 78 -8.35 13.64 -18.28
N THR A 79 -9.06 14.11 -19.30
CA THR A 79 -8.62 15.18 -20.20
C THR A 79 -9.27 16.52 -19.86
N SER A 80 -10.23 16.51 -18.93
CA SER A 80 -10.91 17.73 -18.45
C SER A 80 -11.30 17.53 -16.98
N VAL A 81 -11.21 18.61 -16.21
CA VAL A 81 -11.69 18.72 -14.83
C VAL A 81 -12.75 19.83 -14.69
N ALA A 82 -13.47 20.11 -15.78
CA ALA A 82 -14.53 21.12 -15.78
C ALA A 82 -15.61 20.81 -14.74
N ALA A 83 -16.13 21.85 -14.07
CA ALA A 83 -17.07 21.70 -12.95
C ALA A 83 -18.50 21.27 -13.36
N ASP A 84 -18.75 21.12 -14.65
CA ASP A 84 -19.98 20.53 -15.21
C ASP A 84 -19.99 18.99 -15.18
N THR A 85 -18.85 18.37 -14.87
CA THR A 85 -18.73 16.93 -14.64
C THR A 85 -18.74 16.61 -13.13
N PRO A 86 -19.28 15.44 -12.70
CA PRO A 86 -19.30 15.08 -11.29
C PRO A 86 -17.91 15.12 -10.62
N LYS A 87 -16.89 14.54 -11.26
CA LYS A 87 -15.51 14.53 -10.73
C LYS A 87 -14.86 15.92 -10.75
N GLY A 88 -15.12 16.70 -11.81
CA GLY A 88 -14.67 18.08 -11.89
C GLY A 88 -15.28 18.95 -10.80
N LYS A 89 -16.59 18.79 -10.51
CA LYS A 89 -17.25 19.51 -9.42
C LYS A 89 -16.59 19.24 -8.08
N VAL A 90 -16.31 17.97 -7.75
CA VAL A 90 -15.59 17.55 -6.52
C VAL A 90 -14.22 18.25 -6.45
N LEU A 91 -13.42 18.16 -7.52
CA LEU A 91 -12.10 18.82 -7.56
C LEU A 91 -12.19 20.32 -7.36
N HIS A 92 -13.14 21.00 -8.03
CA HIS A 92 -13.34 22.44 -7.84
C HIS A 92 -13.74 22.79 -6.42
N THR A 93 -14.55 21.95 -5.74
CA THR A 93 -14.90 22.13 -4.32
C THR A 93 -13.66 22.09 -3.45
N LEU A 94 -12.84 21.03 -3.59
CA LEU A 94 -11.63 20.85 -2.81
C LEU A 94 -10.58 21.93 -3.07
N ILE A 95 -10.29 22.23 -4.35
CA ILE A 95 -9.28 23.23 -4.73
C ILE A 95 -9.67 24.63 -4.23
N ARG A 96 -10.93 25.03 -4.39
CA ARG A 96 -11.42 26.33 -3.90
C ARG A 96 -11.46 26.40 -2.38
N GLY A 97 -11.72 25.28 -1.72
CA GLY A 97 -11.68 25.14 -0.26
C GLY A 97 -10.27 25.04 0.31
N GLY A 98 -9.23 24.98 -0.53
CA GLY A 98 -7.84 24.82 -0.07
C GLY A 98 -7.53 23.42 0.50
N VAL A 99 -8.33 22.40 0.16
CA VAL A 99 -8.18 21.03 0.65
C VAL A 99 -7.41 20.18 -0.34
N ALA A 100 -6.25 19.66 0.06
CA ALA A 100 -5.50 18.68 -0.73
C ALA A 100 -6.20 17.31 -0.70
N LEU A 101 -6.13 16.53 -1.79
CA LEU A 101 -6.70 15.19 -1.89
C LEU A 101 -5.61 14.16 -2.12
N PHE A 102 -5.57 13.13 -1.26
CA PHE A 102 -4.67 11.99 -1.38
C PHE A 102 -5.47 10.68 -1.38
N ALA A 103 -5.02 9.71 -2.19
CA ALA A 103 -5.62 8.38 -2.23
C ALA A 103 -4.59 7.28 -1.92
N ALA A 104 -4.98 6.31 -1.06
CA ALA A 104 -4.24 5.08 -0.79
C ALA A 104 -5.18 3.90 -1.00
N HIS A 105 -5.06 3.23 -2.13
CA HIS A 105 -5.99 2.21 -2.63
C HIS A 105 -5.34 0.83 -2.60
N THR A 106 -5.06 0.21 -3.74
CA THR A 106 -4.48 -1.14 -3.78
C THR A 106 -3.10 -1.26 -3.13
N ASN A 107 -2.37 -0.16 -2.97
CA ASN A 107 -1.16 -0.12 -2.13
C ASN A 107 -1.49 -0.28 -0.64
N ALA A 108 -2.62 0.27 -0.16
CA ALA A 108 -3.08 0.06 1.21
C ALA A 108 -3.65 -1.36 1.41
N ASP A 109 -4.32 -1.94 0.38
CA ASP A 109 -4.76 -3.35 0.41
C ASP A 109 -3.58 -4.31 0.54
N SER A 110 -2.48 -3.99 -0.14
CA SER A 110 -1.28 -4.85 -0.18
C SER A 110 -0.33 -4.61 0.99
N ALA A 111 -0.37 -3.45 1.65
CA ALA A 111 0.52 -3.09 2.75
C ALA A 111 0.34 -3.97 3.99
N ARG A 112 1.33 -3.88 4.92
CA ARG A 112 1.28 -4.57 6.21
C ARG A 112 1.85 -3.66 7.32
N PRO A 113 0.98 -3.20 8.26
CA PRO A 113 -0.47 -3.38 8.31
C PRO A 113 -1.19 -2.64 7.18
N GLY A 114 -2.28 -3.21 6.68
CA GLY A 114 -3.09 -2.66 5.59
C GLY A 114 -4.59 -2.96 5.77
N VAL A 115 -5.39 -2.63 4.75
CA VAL A 115 -6.87 -2.82 4.77
C VAL A 115 -7.22 -4.27 5.11
N ASN A 116 -6.55 -5.22 4.47
CA ASN A 116 -6.78 -6.64 4.66
C ASN A 116 -6.35 -7.17 6.03
N ASP A 117 -5.34 -6.55 6.67
CA ASP A 117 -4.99 -6.89 8.06
C ASP A 117 -6.11 -6.45 9.00
N LYS A 118 -6.67 -5.25 8.78
CA LYS A 118 -7.78 -4.73 9.60
C LYS A 118 -9.05 -5.57 9.44
N LEU A 119 -9.38 -5.96 8.21
CA LEU A 119 -10.52 -6.86 7.95
C LEU A 119 -10.30 -8.22 8.64
N ALA A 120 -9.12 -8.82 8.51
CA ALA A 120 -8.77 -10.08 9.15
C ALA A 120 -8.94 -10.04 10.69
N GLU A 121 -8.43 -8.98 11.32
CA GLU A 121 -8.60 -8.76 12.77
C GLU A 121 -10.06 -8.68 13.18
N LEU A 122 -10.87 -7.93 12.42
CA LEU A 122 -12.29 -7.75 12.72
C LEU A 122 -13.08 -9.06 12.61
N VAL A 123 -12.79 -9.89 11.61
CA VAL A 123 -13.45 -11.18 11.47
C VAL A 123 -12.89 -12.26 12.41
N GLY A 124 -11.96 -11.92 13.29
CA GLY A 124 -11.47 -12.76 14.38
C GLY A 124 -10.30 -13.67 14.04
N ILE A 125 -9.55 -13.40 12.95
CA ILE A 125 -8.34 -14.15 12.61
C ILE A 125 -7.08 -13.30 12.79
N VAL A 126 -5.99 -13.96 13.14
CA VAL A 126 -4.65 -13.32 13.13
C VAL A 126 -4.17 -13.23 11.69
N PRO A 127 -3.87 -12.02 11.16
CA PRO A 127 -3.43 -11.86 9.78
C PRO A 127 -2.12 -12.62 9.52
N GLY A 128 -2.18 -13.65 8.69
CA GLY A 128 -1.03 -14.45 8.24
C GLY A 128 -0.53 -14.01 6.86
N ARG A 129 -0.13 -14.97 6.01
CA ARG A 129 0.35 -14.71 4.65
C ARG A 129 -0.75 -14.08 3.78
N PRO A 130 -0.38 -13.28 2.77
CA PRO A 130 -1.36 -12.80 1.80
C PRO A 130 -1.90 -13.92 0.91
N VAL A 131 -3.09 -13.73 0.36
CA VAL A 131 -3.67 -14.59 -0.69
C VAL A 131 -2.80 -14.51 -1.95
N GLN A 132 -2.50 -13.30 -2.39
CA GLN A 132 -1.56 -13.03 -3.47
C GLN A 132 -0.35 -12.23 -2.94
N PRO A 133 0.77 -12.89 -2.63
CA PRO A 133 1.99 -12.21 -2.25
C PRO A 133 2.50 -11.32 -3.39
N LYS A 134 2.93 -10.11 -3.07
CA LYS A 134 3.73 -9.29 -3.99
C LYS A 134 5.20 -9.66 -3.82
N PRO A 135 5.86 -10.16 -4.89
CA PRO A 135 7.27 -10.46 -4.82
C PRO A 135 8.05 -9.17 -4.51
N GLN A 136 8.71 -9.15 -3.38
CA GLN A 136 9.68 -8.10 -3.06
C GLN A 136 11.05 -8.56 -3.56
N GLY A 137 11.21 -8.61 -4.89
CA GLY A 137 12.49 -8.97 -5.45
C GLY A 137 13.59 -8.09 -4.85
N MET A 138 14.60 -8.72 -4.28
CA MET A 138 15.79 -8.04 -3.77
C MET A 138 16.86 -8.02 -4.86
N ASP A 139 17.66 -6.97 -4.87
CA ASP A 139 18.86 -6.84 -5.67
C ASP A 139 20.08 -6.76 -4.75
N LYS A 140 21.13 -7.49 -5.10
CA LYS A 140 22.45 -7.27 -4.54
C LYS A 140 23.21 -6.30 -5.44
N TRP A 141 23.77 -5.28 -4.86
CA TRP A 141 24.57 -4.25 -5.52
C TRP A 141 26.03 -4.38 -5.10
N GLY A 142 26.92 -4.09 -6.02
CA GLY A 142 28.31 -3.88 -5.75
C GLY A 142 28.79 -2.63 -6.48
N VAL A 143 29.36 -1.69 -5.77
CA VAL A 143 29.80 -0.38 -6.30
C VAL A 143 31.26 -0.17 -5.95
N GLN A 144 32.12 0.18 -6.94
CA GLN A 144 33.49 0.56 -6.71
C GLN A 144 33.56 2.06 -6.44
N VAL A 145 34.09 2.44 -5.27
CA VAL A 145 34.12 3.83 -4.77
C VAL A 145 35.53 4.18 -4.30
N PRO A 146 36.08 5.35 -4.67
CA PRO A 146 37.34 5.82 -4.08
C PRO A 146 37.20 5.96 -2.56
N ALA A 147 38.22 5.60 -1.81
CA ALA A 147 38.18 5.47 -0.35
C ALA A 147 37.62 6.71 0.36
N GLU A 148 37.96 7.91 -0.13
CA GLU A 148 37.50 9.19 0.44
C GLU A 148 36.04 9.52 0.18
N ALA A 149 35.38 8.86 -0.79
CA ALA A 149 34.00 9.13 -1.16
C ALA A 149 33.00 8.08 -0.57
N VAL A 150 33.49 7.00 0.05
CA VAL A 150 32.68 5.86 0.52
C VAL A 150 31.51 6.30 1.39
N GLU A 151 31.76 7.10 2.43
CA GLU A 151 30.73 7.50 3.38
C GLU A 151 29.66 8.41 2.75
N ALA A 152 30.06 9.30 1.84
CA ALA A 152 29.11 10.17 1.14
C ALA A 152 28.18 9.38 0.20
N VAL A 153 28.75 8.43 -0.57
CA VAL A 153 27.98 7.54 -1.45
C VAL A 153 27.04 6.64 -0.63
N LYS A 154 27.53 6.01 0.47
CA LYS A 154 26.73 5.19 1.37
C LYS A 154 25.55 5.97 1.95
N SER A 155 25.78 7.17 2.46
CA SER A 155 24.72 8.03 2.99
C SER A 155 23.64 8.31 1.94
N SER A 156 24.02 8.62 0.72
CA SER A 156 23.09 8.93 -0.38
C SER A 156 22.22 7.71 -0.76
N ILE A 157 22.84 6.55 -0.97
CA ILE A 157 22.13 5.33 -1.36
C ILE A 157 21.24 4.79 -0.23
N PHE A 158 21.66 4.89 1.04
CA PHE A 158 20.84 4.48 2.18
C PHE A 158 19.60 5.37 2.33
N HIS A 159 19.77 6.68 2.12
CA HIS A 159 18.61 7.59 2.08
C HIS A 159 17.63 7.24 0.95
N ALA A 160 18.12 6.70 -0.17
CA ALA A 160 17.31 6.22 -1.28
C ALA A 160 16.67 4.83 -1.03
N GLY A 161 16.91 4.20 0.14
CA GLY A 161 16.27 2.95 0.55
C GLY A 161 17.13 1.70 0.44
N ALA A 162 18.44 1.82 0.21
CA ALA A 162 19.39 0.72 0.24
C ALA A 162 19.68 0.24 1.67
N GLY A 163 20.24 -0.98 1.81
CA GLY A 163 20.82 -1.48 3.04
C GLY A 163 19.83 -1.86 4.13
N ASN A 164 18.57 -2.16 3.81
CA ASN A 164 17.59 -2.62 4.79
C ASN A 164 17.50 -4.16 4.80
N ILE A 165 17.76 -4.79 5.95
CA ILE A 165 17.68 -6.24 6.17
C ILE A 165 16.88 -6.50 7.46
N GLY A 166 15.64 -6.89 7.35
CA GLY A 166 14.75 -7.11 8.50
C GLY A 166 14.62 -5.86 9.37
N LYS A 167 15.12 -5.91 10.60
CA LYS A 167 15.07 -4.79 11.57
C LYS A 167 16.35 -3.91 11.55
N TYR A 168 17.26 -4.15 10.60
CA TYR A 168 18.51 -3.42 10.49
C TYR A 168 18.51 -2.54 9.26
N SER A 169 19.00 -1.31 9.41
CA SER A 169 19.20 -0.33 8.33
C SER A 169 20.68 -0.10 8.07
N GLU A 170 20.99 0.51 6.95
CA GLU A 170 22.36 0.89 6.55
C GLU A 170 23.36 -0.30 6.48
N CYS A 171 22.83 -1.50 6.20
CA CYS A 171 23.64 -2.71 6.07
C CYS A 171 24.46 -2.66 4.78
N SER A 172 25.77 -2.72 4.92
CA SER A 172 26.74 -2.84 3.81
C SER A 172 27.92 -3.72 4.20
N PHE A 173 28.65 -4.16 3.21
CA PHE A 173 29.91 -4.86 3.38
C PHE A 173 30.96 -4.23 2.45
N ASP A 174 32.04 -3.72 3.04
CA ASP A 174 33.07 -2.99 2.33
C ASP A 174 34.31 -3.90 2.10
N ILE A 175 34.78 -3.95 0.84
CA ILE A 175 35.95 -4.74 0.43
C ILE A 175 36.97 -3.81 -0.17
N THR A 176 38.11 -3.64 0.47
CA THR A 176 39.21 -2.85 -0.07
C THR A 176 39.95 -3.60 -1.17
N GLY A 177 40.17 -2.94 -2.29
CA GLY A 177 40.87 -3.50 -3.44
C GLY A 177 41.69 -2.47 -4.20
N THR A 178 42.14 -2.85 -5.41
CA THR A 178 42.83 -1.96 -6.33
C THR A 178 42.04 -1.87 -7.62
N GLY A 179 41.51 -0.69 -7.92
CA GLY A 179 40.88 -0.37 -9.19
C GLY A 179 41.91 -0.04 -10.27
N GLN A 180 41.56 -0.32 -11.52
CA GLN A 180 42.39 0.04 -12.68
C GLN A 180 41.50 0.49 -13.84
N PHE A 181 41.85 1.59 -14.47
CA PHE A 181 41.20 2.06 -15.69
C PHE A 181 42.16 2.88 -16.55
N LEU A 182 41.88 2.95 -17.85
CA LEU A 182 42.58 3.80 -18.80
C LEU A 182 41.61 4.87 -19.31
N PRO A 183 41.71 6.13 -18.82
CA PRO A 183 40.82 7.19 -19.30
C PRO A 183 41.16 7.54 -20.75
N GLN A 184 40.15 7.62 -21.60
CA GLN A 184 40.31 8.03 -22.99
C GLN A 184 40.61 9.55 -23.06
N HIS A 185 41.05 10.04 -24.25
CA HIS A 185 41.49 11.43 -24.38
C HIS A 185 40.40 12.49 -24.15
N ASP A 186 39.15 12.12 -24.30
CA ASP A 186 37.94 12.96 -24.09
C ASP A 186 37.26 12.76 -22.71
N ALA A 187 37.83 11.91 -21.85
CA ALA A 187 37.33 11.70 -20.49
C ALA A 187 37.79 12.79 -19.52
N THR A 188 36.96 13.01 -18.47
CA THR A 188 37.32 13.91 -17.35
C THR A 188 37.43 13.07 -16.06
N PRO A 189 38.52 12.31 -15.90
CA PRO A 189 38.68 11.38 -14.79
C PRO A 189 38.82 12.12 -13.46
N TYR A 190 38.17 11.59 -12.39
CA TYR A 190 38.34 12.05 -11.01
C TYR A 190 39.80 11.84 -10.53
N SER A 191 40.46 10.74 -10.97
CA SER A 191 41.83 10.39 -10.66
C SER A 191 42.56 9.96 -11.93
N GLY A 192 43.85 10.16 -12.00
CA GLY A 192 44.68 9.81 -13.17
C GLY A 192 44.68 10.88 -14.27
N VAL A 193 45.29 10.57 -15.42
CA VAL A 193 45.44 11.47 -16.58
C VAL A 193 44.96 10.74 -17.84
N PRO A 194 44.21 11.41 -18.73
CA PRO A 194 43.78 10.82 -20.00
C PRO A 194 44.98 10.28 -20.81
N GLY A 195 44.83 9.04 -21.28
CA GLY A 195 45.86 8.32 -22.04
C GLY A 195 46.81 7.48 -21.20
N ASP A 196 46.86 7.66 -19.87
CA ASP A 196 47.73 6.90 -18.96
C ASP A 196 46.94 5.89 -18.12
N LEU A 197 47.48 4.67 -17.96
CA LEU A 197 46.87 3.64 -17.15
C LEU A 197 46.92 4.01 -15.68
N HIS A 198 45.77 4.29 -15.09
CA HIS A 198 45.64 4.57 -13.66
C HIS A 198 45.42 3.28 -12.86
N LYS A 199 46.10 3.17 -11.70
CA LYS A 199 45.86 2.15 -10.66
C LYS A 199 45.84 2.82 -9.31
N GLY A 200 44.83 2.56 -8.53
CA GLY A 200 44.65 3.16 -7.21
C GLY A 200 43.80 2.32 -6.26
N PRO A 201 43.82 2.65 -4.96
CA PRO A 201 43.00 1.99 -3.98
C PRO A 201 41.50 2.33 -4.22
N GLU A 202 40.67 1.32 -4.19
CA GLU A 202 39.22 1.45 -4.25
C GLU A 202 38.53 0.55 -3.20
N THR A 203 37.35 0.94 -2.79
CA THR A 203 36.49 0.15 -1.93
C THR A 203 35.29 -0.31 -2.73
N ARG A 204 35.08 -1.63 -2.81
CA ARG A 204 33.84 -2.19 -3.28
C ARG A 204 32.83 -2.22 -2.12
N VAL A 205 31.78 -1.42 -2.22
CA VAL A 205 30.67 -1.38 -1.28
C VAL A 205 29.58 -2.33 -1.78
N GLU A 206 29.29 -3.38 -1.02
CA GLU A 206 28.20 -4.32 -1.30
C GLU A 206 27.00 -4.06 -0.37
N PHE A 207 25.82 -4.06 -0.91
CA PHE A 207 24.57 -3.90 -0.16
C PHE A 207 23.40 -4.61 -0.87
N VAL A 208 22.29 -4.75 -0.18
CA VAL A 208 21.04 -5.25 -0.76
C VAL A 208 19.98 -4.15 -0.75
N ALA A 209 19.05 -4.23 -1.69
CA ALA A 209 17.94 -3.28 -1.75
C ALA A 209 16.71 -3.92 -2.41
N PRO A 210 15.49 -3.50 -2.02
CA PRO A 210 14.29 -3.88 -2.75
C PRO A 210 14.37 -3.44 -4.21
N ARG A 211 14.00 -4.32 -5.14
CA ARG A 211 13.99 -4.00 -6.59
C ARG A 211 13.11 -2.78 -6.91
N ALA A 212 12.08 -2.56 -6.12
CA ALA A 212 11.17 -1.43 -6.27
C ALA A 212 11.87 -0.06 -6.18
N VAL A 213 12.95 0.06 -5.40
CA VAL A 213 13.72 1.32 -5.23
C VAL A 213 14.96 1.39 -6.11
N ARG A 214 15.16 0.44 -7.05
CA ARG A 214 16.33 0.38 -7.94
C ARG A 214 16.60 1.71 -8.67
N SER A 215 15.55 2.35 -9.21
CA SER A 215 15.70 3.62 -9.93
C SER A 215 16.13 4.76 -9.01
N ALA A 216 15.60 4.83 -7.79
CA ALA A 216 15.96 5.84 -6.81
C ALA A 216 17.43 5.67 -6.37
N ILE A 217 17.85 4.43 -6.10
CA ILE A 217 19.24 4.11 -5.77
C ILE A 217 20.18 4.46 -6.93
N MET A 218 19.79 4.14 -8.17
CA MET A 218 20.58 4.47 -9.35
C MET A 218 20.81 5.97 -9.49
N THR A 219 19.78 6.79 -9.27
CA THR A 219 19.89 8.24 -9.27
C THR A 219 20.81 8.71 -8.15
N ALA A 220 20.55 8.27 -6.91
CA ALA A 220 21.35 8.65 -5.74
C ALA A 220 22.84 8.29 -5.90
N LEU A 221 23.11 7.11 -6.47
CA LEU A 221 24.46 6.65 -6.77
C LEU A 221 25.15 7.59 -7.77
N ARG A 222 24.52 7.88 -8.90
CA ARG A 222 25.11 8.75 -9.93
C ARG A 222 25.34 10.18 -9.45
N ASP A 223 24.41 10.70 -8.64
CA ASP A 223 24.50 12.08 -8.13
C ASP A 223 25.58 12.24 -7.04
N SER A 224 25.89 11.17 -6.30
CA SER A 224 26.85 11.22 -5.18
C SER A 224 28.22 10.67 -5.53
N HIS A 225 28.34 9.88 -6.60
CA HIS A 225 29.60 9.25 -6.98
C HIS A 225 30.53 10.27 -7.65
N PRO A 226 31.84 10.34 -7.26
CA PRO A 226 32.76 11.30 -7.85
C PRO A 226 33.18 10.97 -9.28
N TYR A 227 32.99 9.70 -9.72
CA TYR A 227 33.35 9.31 -11.09
C TYR A 227 32.26 9.74 -12.08
N GLU A 228 32.70 10.20 -13.25
CA GLU A 228 31.84 10.47 -14.40
C GLU A 228 31.00 9.23 -14.80
N GLU A 229 31.65 8.05 -14.78
CA GLU A 229 31.03 6.75 -15.02
C GLU A 229 31.34 5.79 -13.87
N PRO A 230 30.46 5.67 -12.85
CA PRO A 230 30.66 4.74 -11.76
C PRO A 230 30.65 3.28 -12.22
N ALA A 231 31.60 2.48 -11.75
CA ALA A 231 31.56 1.03 -11.97
C ALA A 231 30.70 0.35 -10.91
N PHE A 232 29.65 -0.31 -11.33
CA PHE A 232 28.77 -1.06 -10.42
C PHE A 232 28.10 -2.24 -11.13
N ASP A 233 27.63 -3.20 -10.34
CA ASP A 233 26.83 -4.31 -10.79
C ASP A 233 25.58 -4.47 -9.93
N VAL A 234 24.49 -5.00 -10.53
CA VAL A 234 23.22 -5.29 -9.88
C VAL A 234 22.80 -6.71 -10.21
N ILE A 235 22.74 -7.56 -9.19
CA ILE A 235 22.37 -8.97 -9.31
C ILE A 235 21.01 -9.17 -8.69
N SER A 236 20.05 -9.67 -9.47
CA SER A 236 18.75 -10.05 -8.95
C SER A 236 18.88 -11.30 -8.07
N MET A 237 18.41 -11.21 -6.84
CA MET A 237 18.40 -12.33 -5.90
C MET A 237 17.09 -13.13 -6.02
N GLU A 238 17.13 -14.39 -5.67
CA GLU A 238 15.92 -15.17 -5.44
C GLU A 238 15.15 -14.63 -4.25
N ASP A 239 13.82 -14.65 -4.36
CA ASP A 239 12.94 -14.24 -3.26
C ASP A 239 12.86 -15.39 -2.24
N THR A 240 13.53 -15.22 -1.12
CA THR A 240 13.51 -16.14 0.02
C THR A 240 12.67 -15.60 1.18
N GLN A 241 11.78 -14.63 0.91
CA GLN A 241 11.00 -13.98 1.93
C GLN A 241 10.08 -14.96 2.68
N ASP A 242 10.02 -14.80 4.00
CA ASP A 242 9.00 -15.45 4.82
C ASP A 242 7.61 -14.92 4.42
N LEU A 243 6.81 -15.79 3.79
CA LEU A 243 5.48 -15.43 3.31
C LEU A 243 4.55 -14.98 4.45
N SER A 244 4.81 -15.37 5.71
CA SER A 244 3.99 -14.91 6.85
C SER A 244 4.08 -13.42 7.08
N GLN A 245 5.18 -12.77 6.63
CA GLN A 245 5.42 -11.33 6.73
C GLN A 245 5.31 -10.63 5.38
N ALA A 246 5.00 -11.36 4.31
CA ALA A 246 4.92 -10.79 2.97
C ALA A 246 3.83 -9.74 2.86
N GLN A 247 4.08 -8.72 2.03
CA GLN A 247 3.07 -7.79 1.53
C GLN A 247 2.32 -8.42 0.36
N GLY A 248 1.09 -7.98 0.12
CA GLY A 248 0.26 -8.51 -0.97
C GLY A 248 -1.22 -8.45 -0.64
N LEU A 249 -2.05 -8.82 -1.61
CA LEU A 249 -3.50 -8.72 -1.52
C LEU A 249 -4.10 -9.87 -0.69
N GLY A 250 -5.13 -9.54 0.08
CA GLY A 250 -5.80 -10.47 0.98
C GLY A 250 -4.95 -10.91 2.16
N ARG A 251 -5.54 -11.68 3.08
CA ARG A 251 -4.85 -12.34 4.20
C ARG A 251 -5.46 -13.71 4.43
N ILE A 252 -4.64 -14.63 4.92
CA ILE A 252 -5.07 -15.94 5.39
C ILE A 252 -4.75 -16.01 6.87
N GLY A 253 -5.65 -16.55 7.65
CA GLY A 253 -5.45 -16.78 9.07
C GLY A 253 -6.33 -17.91 9.58
N THR A 254 -6.23 -18.18 10.87
CA THR A 254 -7.02 -19.21 11.53
C THR A 254 -7.79 -18.62 12.69
N LEU A 255 -9.02 -19.09 12.87
CA LEU A 255 -9.78 -18.85 14.09
C LEU A 255 -9.11 -19.57 15.27
N PRO A 256 -9.21 -19.06 16.50
CA PRO A 256 -8.66 -19.72 17.68
C PRO A 256 -9.17 -21.17 17.83
N GLU A 257 -10.46 -21.40 17.56
CA GLU A 257 -11.11 -22.70 17.58
C GLU A 257 -12.06 -22.81 16.37
N PRO A 258 -12.32 -24.06 15.88
CA PRO A 258 -13.32 -24.27 14.86
C PRO A 258 -14.72 -23.89 15.36
N ILE A 259 -15.50 -23.19 14.54
CA ILE A 259 -16.92 -22.84 14.79
C ILE A 259 -17.78 -23.26 13.62
N SER A 260 -19.11 -23.29 13.80
CA SER A 260 -20.02 -23.53 12.67
C SER A 260 -19.91 -22.42 11.63
N PHE A 261 -20.13 -22.73 10.36
CA PHE A 261 -20.13 -21.72 9.31
C PHE A 261 -21.22 -20.66 9.54
N ALA A 262 -22.37 -21.06 10.05
CA ALA A 262 -23.45 -20.12 10.41
C ALA A 262 -23.00 -19.13 11.48
N ASP A 263 -22.34 -19.60 12.56
CA ASP A 263 -21.81 -18.72 13.61
C ASP A 263 -20.72 -17.80 13.09
N PHE A 264 -19.84 -18.28 12.20
CA PHE A 264 -18.84 -17.45 11.56
C PHE A 264 -19.45 -16.34 10.70
N VAL A 265 -20.50 -16.65 9.89
CA VAL A 265 -21.22 -15.64 9.09
C VAL A 265 -21.84 -14.57 9.98
N GLN A 266 -22.43 -14.97 11.11
CA GLN A 266 -22.97 -14.02 12.08
C GLN A 266 -21.86 -13.17 12.73
N GLN A 267 -20.72 -13.78 13.10
CA GLN A 267 -19.54 -13.05 13.61
C GLN A 267 -19.06 -11.99 12.63
N VAL A 268 -18.99 -12.31 11.33
CA VAL A 268 -18.62 -11.33 10.28
C VAL A 268 -19.65 -10.19 10.22
N ALA A 269 -20.92 -10.51 10.27
CA ALA A 269 -21.99 -9.51 10.24
C ALA A 269 -21.96 -8.55 11.44
N ASP A 270 -21.66 -9.07 12.63
CA ASP A 270 -21.58 -8.29 13.86
C ASP A 270 -20.33 -7.42 13.94
N ALA A 271 -19.25 -7.83 13.25
CA ALA A 271 -17.95 -7.15 13.26
C ALA A 271 -17.85 -5.98 12.27
N LEU A 272 -18.64 -6.01 11.21
CA LEU A 272 -18.55 -4.99 10.14
C LEU A 272 -19.62 -3.90 10.31
N PRO A 273 -19.39 -2.70 9.77
CA PRO A 273 -20.40 -1.65 9.76
C PRO A 273 -21.68 -2.09 9.07
N GLU A 274 -22.82 -1.76 9.67
CA GLU A 274 -24.15 -2.08 9.13
C GLU A 274 -24.38 -1.41 7.76
N THR A 275 -24.89 -2.18 6.79
CA THR A 275 -25.29 -1.73 5.45
C THR A 275 -26.56 -2.37 5.00
N ASN A 276 -27.22 -1.79 3.97
CA ASN A 276 -28.42 -2.40 3.38
C ASN A 276 -28.12 -3.70 2.61
N TRP A 277 -26.88 -3.93 2.23
CA TRP A 277 -26.43 -5.18 1.62
C TRP A 277 -26.36 -6.31 2.64
N GLY A 278 -25.91 -6.01 3.86
CA GLY A 278 -25.67 -6.99 4.91
C GLY A 278 -24.54 -7.95 4.56
N VAL A 279 -24.63 -9.18 5.06
CA VAL A 279 -23.72 -10.29 4.78
C VAL A 279 -24.51 -11.46 4.25
N ARG A 280 -24.11 -12.01 3.11
CA ARG A 280 -24.69 -13.22 2.54
C ARG A 280 -23.62 -14.28 2.35
N ALA A 281 -24.00 -15.55 2.43
CA ALA A 281 -23.06 -16.65 2.42
C ALA A 281 -23.51 -17.82 1.57
N ALA A 282 -22.54 -18.61 1.09
CA ALA A 282 -22.77 -19.83 0.32
C ALA A 282 -21.91 -20.97 0.89
N GLY A 283 -22.53 -21.94 1.54
CA GLY A 283 -21.88 -23.08 2.17
C GLY A 283 -22.87 -23.88 3.01
N ASP A 284 -22.35 -24.92 3.68
CA ASP A 284 -23.11 -25.71 4.64
C ASP A 284 -23.07 -25.01 6.01
N PRO A 285 -24.21 -24.57 6.56
CA PRO A 285 -24.27 -23.82 7.81
C PRO A 285 -23.69 -24.57 9.02
N GLU A 286 -23.81 -25.93 9.02
CA GLU A 286 -23.34 -26.79 10.13
C GLU A 286 -21.90 -27.23 10.01
N ALA A 287 -21.25 -26.96 8.88
CA ALA A 287 -19.84 -27.32 8.68
C ALA A 287 -18.94 -26.54 9.64
N LEU A 288 -17.96 -27.22 10.25
CA LEU A 288 -16.93 -26.56 11.06
C LEU A 288 -15.90 -25.89 10.16
N VAL A 289 -15.60 -24.62 10.46
CA VAL A 289 -14.64 -23.79 9.72
C VAL A 289 -13.60 -23.23 10.68
N GLN A 290 -12.36 -23.12 10.22
CA GLN A 290 -11.25 -22.59 11.02
C GLN A 290 -10.27 -21.77 10.20
N THR A 291 -9.94 -22.20 8.97
CA THR A 291 -8.99 -21.50 8.10
C THR A 291 -9.73 -20.53 7.19
N ILE A 292 -9.45 -19.26 7.35
CA ILE A 292 -10.19 -18.18 6.69
C ILE A 292 -9.23 -17.39 5.80
N ALA A 293 -9.65 -17.12 4.57
CA ALA A 293 -9.07 -16.10 3.71
C ALA A 293 -9.97 -14.87 3.68
N VAL A 294 -9.39 -13.69 3.69
CA VAL A 294 -10.10 -12.42 3.52
C VAL A 294 -9.49 -11.60 2.39
N SER A 295 -10.32 -10.89 1.64
CA SER A 295 -9.92 -9.85 0.69
C SER A 295 -10.97 -8.75 0.73
N SER A 296 -10.57 -7.53 1.12
CA SER A 296 -11.43 -6.36 1.11
C SER A 296 -11.83 -6.00 -0.32
N GLY A 297 -12.97 -5.34 -0.47
CA GLY A 297 -13.50 -4.94 -1.78
C GLY A 297 -13.84 -6.12 -2.68
N ALA A 298 -13.79 -5.89 -4.00
CA ALA A 298 -14.16 -6.88 -5.01
C ALA A 298 -13.13 -8.00 -5.15
N GLY A 299 -13.48 -9.22 -4.74
CA GLY A 299 -12.56 -10.35 -4.67
C GLY A 299 -12.90 -11.56 -5.54
N ASP A 300 -13.79 -11.45 -6.51
CA ASP A 300 -14.13 -12.59 -7.39
C ASP A 300 -12.94 -13.07 -8.24
N SER A 301 -11.97 -12.21 -8.52
CA SER A 301 -10.73 -12.56 -9.24
C SER A 301 -9.78 -13.47 -8.45
N PHE A 302 -9.95 -13.59 -7.13
CA PHE A 302 -9.10 -14.42 -6.26
C PHE A 302 -9.68 -15.81 -5.97
N LEU A 303 -10.88 -16.13 -6.48
CA LEU A 303 -11.54 -17.39 -6.17
C LEU A 303 -10.68 -18.62 -6.49
N ASP A 304 -10.00 -18.64 -7.63
CA ASP A 304 -9.09 -19.72 -8.00
C ASP A 304 -7.84 -19.81 -7.12
N ASP A 305 -7.30 -18.65 -6.71
CA ASP A 305 -6.14 -18.60 -5.82
C ASP A 305 -6.50 -19.14 -4.44
N VAL A 306 -7.64 -18.70 -3.91
CA VAL A 306 -8.13 -19.12 -2.59
C VAL A 306 -8.48 -20.62 -2.59
N ALA A 307 -9.06 -21.13 -3.68
CA ALA A 307 -9.34 -22.57 -3.83
C ALA A 307 -8.05 -23.41 -3.78
N ARG A 308 -6.97 -22.97 -4.43
CA ARG A 308 -5.66 -23.64 -4.38
C ARG A 308 -5.00 -23.61 -3.01
N LEU A 309 -5.35 -22.63 -2.17
CA LEU A 309 -4.82 -22.48 -0.82
C LEU A 309 -5.50 -23.41 0.20
N GLY A 310 -6.64 -24.02 -0.15
CA GLY A 310 -7.31 -25.02 0.67
C GLY A 310 -7.88 -24.48 1.98
N VAL A 311 -8.32 -23.22 2.00
CA VAL A 311 -8.99 -22.60 3.15
C VAL A 311 -10.46 -23.04 3.24
N ASP A 312 -11.03 -23.00 4.44
CA ASP A 312 -12.44 -23.39 4.65
C ASP A 312 -13.40 -22.30 4.13
N VAL A 313 -13.07 -21.02 4.36
CA VAL A 313 -13.93 -19.87 4.03
C VAL A 313 -13.15 -18.78 3.34
N TYR A 314 -13.80 -18.12 2.40
CA TYR A 314 -13.32 -16.88 1.77
C TYR A 314 -14.32 -15.75 2.02
N VAL A 315 -13.86 -14.69 2.71
CA VAL A 315 -14.63 -13.46 2.98
C VAL A 315 -14.18 -12.38 2.00
N THR A 316 -15.11 -11.82 1.23
CA THR A 316 -14.85 -10.74 0.27
C THR A 316 -16.14 -9.98 -0.06
N SER A 317 -16.12 -9.18 -1.14
CA SER A 317 -17.28 -8.42 -1.60
C SER A 317 -17.48 -8.54 -3.11
N ASP A 318 -18.63 -8.06 -3.59
CA ASP A 318 -18.96 -7.94 -5.01
C ASP A 318 -18.91 -9.26 -5.79
N LEU A 319 -19.18 -10.38 -5.14
CA LEU A 319 -19.22 -11.68 -5.79
C LEU A 319 -20.35 -11.76 -6.81
N ARG A 320 -19.96 -12.00 -8.07
CA ARG A 320 -20.90 -12.24 -9.16
C ARG A 320 -21.42 -13.68 -9.13
N HIS A 321 -22.63 -13.88 -9.64
CA HIS A 321 -23.32 -15.17 -9.60
C HIS A 321 -22.47 -16.32 -10.18
N HIS A 322 -22.03 -16.21 -11.43
CA HIS A 322 -21.33 -17.32 -12.10
C HIS A 322 -19.99 -17.66 -11.45
N PRO A 323 -19.07 -16.70 -11.18
CA PRO A 323 -17.82 -17.02 -10.49
C PRO A 323 -18.03 -17.70 -9.13
N ALA A 324 -19.01 -17.25 -8.35
CA ALA A 324 -19.34 -17.85 -7.05
C ALA A 324 -19.90 -19.27 -7.19
N ASP A 325 -20.85 -19.49 -8.12
CA ASP A 325 -21.47 -20.79 -8.38
C ASP A 325 -20.42 -21.80 -8.91
N GLU A 326 -19.60 -21.39 -9.86
CA GLU A 326 -18.54 -22.23 -10.45
C GLU A 326 -17.50 -22.63 -9.40
N SER A 327 -17.05 -21.68 -8.57
CA SER A 327 -16.11 -21.95 -7.47
C SER A 327 -16.71 -22.97 -6.48
N ARG A 328 -17.97 -22.80 -6.09
CA ARG A 328 -18.64 -23.73 -5.17
C ARG A 328 -18.79 -25.12 -5.77
N ARG A 329 -19.18 -25.23 -7.04
CA ARG A 329 -19.33 -26.53 -7.75
C ARG A 329 -17.98 -27.23 -7.96
N ALA A 330 -16.89 -26.48 -8.10
CA ALA A 330 -15.54 -27.02 -8.20
C ALA A 330 -14.96 -27.50 -6.86
N GLY A 331 -15.71 -27.40 -5.75
CA GLY A 331 -15.25 -27.77 -4.41
C GLY A 331 -14.39 -26.69 -3.74
N GLY A 332 -14.51 -25.44 -4.17
CA GLY A 332 -13.85 -24.30 -3.55
C GLY A 332 -14.37 -23.98 -2.14
N PRO A 333 -13.77 -23.01 -1.44
CA PRO A 333 -14.12 -22.67 -0.06
C PRO A 333 -15.56 -22.20 0.07
N PHE A 334 -16.11 -22.22 1.26
CA PHE A 334 -17.36 -21.51 1.54
C PHE A 334 -17.15 -20.01 1.31
N LEU A 335 -18.19 -19.31 0.84
CA LEU A 335 -18.10 -17.91 0.47
C LEU A 335 -18.92 -17.05 1.42
N VAL A 336 -18.32 -15.94 1.85
CA VAL A 336 -19.00 -14.87 2.59
C VAL A 336 -18.83 -13.60 1.81
N ASP A 337 -19.96 -13.04 1.35
CA ASP A 337 -20.00 -11.83 0.51
C ASP A 337 -20.56 -10.67 1.33
N THR A 338 -19.71 -9.69 1.63
CA THR A 338 -20.03 -8.51 2.44
C THR A 338 -20.30 -7.31 1.55
N ALA A 339 -20.78 -6.20 2.12
CA ALA A 339 -20.79 -4.95 1.39
C ALA A 339 -19.36 -4.45 1.17
N HIS A 340 -19.04 -4.00 -0.04
CA HIS A 340 -17.74 -3.46 -0.41
C HIS A 340 -17.28 -2.39 0.59
N TRP A 341 -18.12 -1.35 0.77
CA TRP A 341 -17.88 -0.26 1.69
C TRP A 341 -17.59 -0.74 3.12
N ALA A 342 -18.36 -1.72 3.62
CA ALA A 342 -18.21 -2.23 4.98
C ALA A 342 -16.92 -3.01 5.19
N SER A 343 -16.42 -3.70 4.17
CA SER A 343 -15.16 -4.45 4.23
C SER A 343 -13.93 -3.56 4.27
N GLU A 344 -14.01 -2.32 3.79
CA GLU A 344 -12.89 -1.39 3.63
C GLU A 344 -12.94 -0.19 4.58
N TYR A 345 -14.13 0.30 4.95
CA TYR A 345 -14.27 1.48 5.81
C TYR A 345 -13.47 1.40 7.12
N PRO A 346 -13.31 0.24 7.79
CA PRO A 346 -12.49 0.12 8.99
C PRO A 346 -11.01 0.53 8.81
N TRP A 347 -10.50 0.53 7.57
CA TRP A 347 -9.16 1.07 7.25
C TRP A 347 -8.99 2.53 7.68
N THR A 348 -10.05 3.35 7.61
CA THR A 348 -9.98 4.76 8.03
C THR A 348 -9.50 4.91 9.46
N THR A 349 -9.90 4.01 10.36
CA THR A 349 -9.42 3.97 11.75
C THR A 349 -7.94 3.65 11.80
N GLN A 350 -7.47 2.64 11.08
CA GLN A 350 -6.06 2.25 11.03
C GLN A 350 -5.19 3.38 10.47
N ALA A 351 -5.61 4.02 9.37
CA ALA A 351 -4.91 5.14 8.78
C ALA A 351 -4.86 6.36 9.72
N SER A 352 -5.96 6.64 10.44
CA SER A 352 -6.02 7.68 11.47
C SER A 352 -5.02 7.43 12.60
N GLU A 353 -4.91 6.20 13.09
CA GLU A 353 -3.96 5.81 14.15
C GLU A 353 -2.51 6.01 13.70
N ILE A 354 -2.19 5.63 12.45
CA ILE A 354 -0.86 5.85 11.86
C ILE A 354 -0.54 7.35 11.81
N LEU A 355 -1.45 8.15 11.27
CA LEU A 355 -1.25 9.59 11.14
C LEU A 355 -1.10 10.29 12.51
N LYS A 356 -1.93 9.96 13.49
CA LYS A 356 -1.83 10.49 14.85
C LYS A 356 -0.51 10.16 15.53
N ARG A 357 0.01 8.96 15.29
CA ARG A 357 1.29 8.52 15.83
C ARG A 357 2.48 9.23 15.17
N GLU A 358 2.47 9.32 13.85
CA GLU A 358 3.60 9.84 13.07
C GLU A 358 3.62 11.38 12.97
N LEU A 359 2.46 12.03 13.14
CA LEU A 359 2.29 13.48 13.03
C LEU A 359 1.70 14.07 14.32
N PRO A 360 2.42 14.02 15.45
CA PRO A 360 1.93 14.58 16.71
C PRO A 360 1.76 16.10 16.56
N GLY A 361 0.53 16.60 16.77
CA GLY A 361 0.18 18.01 16.62
C GLY A 361 -0.65 18.34 15.37
N VAL A 362 -0.92 17.37 14.52
CA VAL A 362 -1.92 17.45 13.45
C VAL A 362 -3.23 16.86 13.97
N GLU A 363 -4.34 17.59 13.78
CA GLU A 363 -5.67 17.07 14.07
C GLU A 363 -6.05 16.05 12.98
N VAL A 364 -6.52 14.87 13.38
CA VAL A 364 -6.90 13.80 12.45
C VAL A 364 -8.26 13.24 12.81
N ASP A 365 -9.24 13.47 11.95
CA ASP A 365 -10.62 13.05 12.13
C ASP A 365 -11.07 12.10 11.02
N ILE A 366 -12.08 11.28 11.29
CA ILE A 366 -12.76 10.43 10.31
C ILE A 366 -14.13 11.05 10.05
N LEU A 367 -14.46 11.31 8.79
CA LEU A 367 -15.80 11.80 8.43
C LEU A 367 -16.81 10.65 8.59
N PRO A 368 -17.87 10.80 9.39
CA PRO A 368 -18.86 9.76 9.64
C PRO A 368 -19.88 9.69 8.51
N ILE A 369 -19.43 9.73 7.26
CA ILE A 369 -20.28 9.73 6.06
C ILE A 369 -20.23 8.34 5.46
N ARG A 370 -21.40 7.67 5.43
CA ARG A 370 -21.55 6.40 4.74
C ARG A 370 -21.72 6.65 3.24
N THR A 371 -20.73 6.27 2.47
CA THR A 371 -20.71 6.44 1.01
C THR A 371 -21.13 5.16 0.26
N ASP A 372 -21.58 4.12 0.98
CA ASP A 372 -22.17 2.93 0.38
C ASP A 372 -23.33 3.34 -0.55
N PRO A 373 -23.30 3.00 -1.85
CA PRO A 373 -24.33 3.41 -2.79
C PRO A 373 -25.69 2.73 -2.58
N TRP A 374 -25.71 1.63 -1.82
CA TRP A 374 -26.93 0.85 -1.61
C TRP A 374 -27.73 1.36 -0.40
N THR A 375 -28.79 2.11 -0.67
CA THR A 375 -29.57 2.81 0.36
C THR A 375 -30.85 2.09 0.78
N LEU A 376 -31.25 1.04 0.06
CA LEU A 376 -32.48 0.30 0.31
C LEU A 376 -32.29 -1.19 0.00
N SER A 377 -32.83 -2.04 0.87
CA SER A 377 -33.00 -3.48 0.63
C SER A 377 -34.43 -3.90 0.86
N ALA A 378 -34.92 -4.89 0.11
CA ALA A 378 -36.23 -5.44 0.30
C ALA A 378 -36.19 -6.98 0.21
N HIS A 379 -36.89 -7.64 1.10
CA HIS A 379 -37.10 -9.09 1.09
C HIS A 379 -38.57 -9.42 0.75
N PRO A 380 -38.83 -10.50 0.00
CA PRO A 380 -40.19 -10.96 -0.24
C PRO A 380 -40.91 -11.15 1.09
N GLN A 381 -42.13 -10.65 1.18
CA GLN A 381 -43.00 -11.00 2.32
C GLN A 381 -43.28 -12.49 2.26
N PRO A 382 -43.29 -13.22 3.39
CA PRO A 382 -43.76 -14.60 3.41
C PRO A 382 -45.15 -14.63 2.83
N VAL A 383 -45.36 -15.36 1.74
CA VAL A 383 -46.73 -15.66 1.27
C VAL A 383 -47.30 -16.59 2.32
N LEU A 384 -48.18 -16.04 3.16
CA LEU A 384 -48.95 -16.88 4.08
C LEU A 384 -49.70 -17.92 3.24
N PRO A 385 -49.63 -19.21 3.61
CA PRO A 385 -50.29 -20.28 2.88
C PRO A 385 -51.81 -20.14 2.86
#